data_aa6a35b4c263e8aaaa7783cec7dc48eb
#
_entry.id   aa6a35b4c263e8aaaa7783cec7dc48eb
#
_cell.length_a   1.000
_cell.length_b   1.000
_cell.length_c   1.000
_cell.angle_alpha   90.00
_cell.angle_beta   90.00
_cell.angle_gamma   90.00
#
_symmetry.space_group_name_H-M   'P 1'
#
loop_
_entity.id
_entity.type
_entity.pdbx_description
1 polymer ?
#
loop_
_entity_poly.entity_id
_entity_poly.type
_entity_poly.pdbx_seq_one_letter_code
_entity_poly.pdbx_strand_id
1 'polypeptide(L)'
;MLTHWSEGLIPFTRWVTPTNVPRRFTTQMYIYFLPTSSATPLTPQGQDATNPEDGEGFEPEVAIPTPTTDGGLEHTTARFLPASAWLRLAQEGRIILFPPQFFLLHQAAQHLDNLSSPTAYGSITRDHVPREELEARRKRLVDFIKSGDPPWTEKCISPVPQAPGKRRAREDGRGVLGLDRPGPELEAANAGRRGHYEDCVLVDFRKEGPRRVAVVSREEAMKLEPKI
;
A
#
# COMPACT_ATOMS: atom_id res chain seq x y z
N MET A 1 -17.28 -22.98 -1.49
CA MET A 1 -15.90 -23.52 -1.52
C MET A 1 -14.93 -22.33 -1.61
N LEU A 2 -14.59 -21.72 -0.48
CA LEU A 2 -13.75 -20.50 -0.41
C LEU A 2 -12.43 -20.74 0.34
N THR A 3 -11.92 -21.98 0.31
CA THR A 3 -10.80 -22.40 1.18
C THR A 3 -9.41 -22.26 0.59
N HIS A 4 -9.25 -21.80 -0.66
CA HIS A 4 -7.92 -21.74 -1.32
C HIS A 4 -7.21 -20.38 -1.30
N TRP A 5 -7.87 -19.29 -0.91
CA TRP A 5 -7.29 -17.96 -0.95
C TRP A 5 -6.61 -17.51 0.34
N SER A 6 -6.79 -18.23 1.45
CA SER A 6 -6.17 -17.89 2.73
C SER A 6 -4.74 -18.44 2.88
N GLU A 7 -4.36 -19.44 2.12
CA GLU A 7 -3.01 -19.99 2.10
C GLU A 7 -2.10 -19.08 1.29
N GLY A 8 -1.30 -18.25 1.97
CA GLY A 8 -0.38 -17.31 1.34
C GLY A 8 -0.66 -15.83 1.62
N LEU A 9 -1.77 -15.50 2.29
CA LEU A 9 -2.01 -14.15 2.78
C LEU A 9 -1.09 -13.84 3.96
N ILE A 10 -0.22 -12.86 3.77
CA ILE A 10 0.72 -12.39 4.80
C ILE A 10 0.08 -11.19 5.51
N PRO A 11 -0.24 -11.27 6.82
CA PRO A 11 -0.72 -10.10 7.55
C PRO A 11 0.34 -9.00 7.51
N PHE A 12 -0.10 -7.76 7.27
CA PHE A 12 0.80 -6.62 7.30
C PHE A 12 0.51 -5.73 8.51
N THR A 13 -0.57 -4.97 8.49
CA THR A 13 -0.95 -4.10 9.62
C THR A 13 -2.44 -4.13 9.84
N ARG A 14 -2.86 -3.72 11.02
CA ARG A 14 -4.27 -3.46 11.33
C ARG A 14 -4.49 -1.95 11.45
N TRP A 15 -5.54 -1.48 10.80
CA TRP A 15 -5.94 -0.07 10.86
C TRP A 15 -7.29 0.08 11.52
N VAL A 16 -7.41 1.08 12.40
CA VAL A 16 -8.63 1.38 13.15
C VAL A 16 -9.02 2.82 12.85
N THR A 17 -10.24 3.03 12.41
CA THR A 17 -10.76 4.39 12.17
C THR A 17 -10.83 5.17 13.50
N PRO A 18 -10.34 6.41 13.55
CA PRO A 18 -10.41 7.25 14.74
C PRO A 18 -11.84 7.50 15.23
N THR A 19 -12.01 7.84 16.52
CA THR A 19 -13.32 8.07 17.15
C THR A 19 -14.04 9.32 16.66
N ASN A 20 -13.33 10.26 16.08
CA ASN A 20 -13.90 11.50 15.53
C ASN A 20 -14.57 11.33 14.15
N VAL A 21 -14.62 10.09 13.63
CA VAL A 21 -15.25 9.76 12.35
C VAL A 21 -16.56 9.00 12.61
N PRO A 22 -17.69 9.39 11.96
CA PRO A 22 -19.01 8.81 12.23
C PRO A 22 -19.12 7.30 11.95
N ARG A 23 -18.39 6.83 10.92
CA ARG A 23 -18.33 5.40 10.58
C ARG A 23 -16.93 4.88 10.85
N ARG A 24 -16.86 3.86 11.69
CA ARG A 24 -15.59 3.28 12.12
C ARG A 24 -15.46 1.85 11.65
N PHE A 25 -14.24 1.53 11.22
CA PHE A 25 -13.88 0.21 10.74
C PHE A 25 -12.57 -0.22 11.39
N THR A 26 -12.45 -1.51 11.59
CA THR A 26 -11.17 -2.18 11.87
C THR A 26 -10.83 -3.04 10.67
N THR A 27 -9.73 -2.74 10.01
CA THR A 27 -9.32 -3.40 8.77
C THR A 27 -7.96 -4.06 8.96
N GLN A 28 -7.90 -5.38 8.79
CA GLN A 28 -6.63 -6.09 8.68
C GLN A 28 -6.16 -6.03 7.23
N MET A 29 -4.96 -5.52 7.01
CA MET A 29 -4.32 -5.46 5.70
C MET A 29 -3.43 -6.68 5.51
N TYR A 30 -3.40 -7.19 4.28
CA TYR A 30 -2.63 -8.36 3.89
C TYR A 30 -1.85 -8.08 2.62
N ILE A 31 -0.75 -8.81 2.44
CA ILE A 31 -0.03 -8.94 1.18
C ILE A 31 -0.19 -10.36 0.67
N TYR A 32 -0.40 -10.48 -0.62
CA TYR A 32 -0.40 -11.74 -1.33
C TYR A 32 0.54 -11.64 -2.52
N PHE A 33 1.46 -12.60 -2.65
CA PHE A 33 2.33 -12.72 -3.80
C PHE A 33 1.75 -13.73 -4.77
N LEU A 34 1.40 -13.27 -5.96
CA LEU A 34 1.02 -14.18 -7.03
C LEU A 34 2.18 -15.11 -7.35
N PRO A 35 1.93 -16.41 -7.57
CA PRO A 35 2.96 -17.33 -8.04
C PRO A 35 3.53 -16.83 -9.37
N THR A 36 4.85 -16.82 -9.48
CA THR A 36 5.57 -16.50 -10.73
C THR A 36 5.94 -17.76 -11.51
N SER A 37 5.47 -18.94 -11.08
CA SER A 37 5.76 -20.18 -11.77
C SER A 37 5.03 -20.23 -13.11
N SER A 38 5.71 -20.76 -14.11
CA SER A 38 5.21 -21.23 -15.40
C SER A 38 4.12 -22.30 -15.24
N ALA A 39 3.02 -21.94 -14.60
CA ALA A 39 1.84 -22.79 -14.59
C ALA A 39 1.14 -22.59 -15.93
N THR A 40 0.94 -23.70 -16.59
CA THR A 40 0.14 -23.95 -17.78
C THR A 40 -0.83 -22.81 -18.10
N PRO A 41 -0.80 -22.27 -19.33
CA PRO A 41 -1.77 -21.28 -19.75
C PRO A 41 -3.18 -21.84 -19.50
N LEU A 42 -3.98 -21.17 -18.70
CA LEU A 42 -5.42 -21.38 -18.71
C LEU A 42 -5.88 -20.86 -20.07
N THR A 43 -5.91 -21.75 -21.06
CA THR A 43 -6.54 -21.46 -22.34
C THR A 43 -7.98 -21.04 -22.08
N PRO A 44 -8.41 -19.85 -22.50
CA PRO A 44 -9.83 -19.54 -22.57
C PRO A 44 -10.43 -20.54 -23.55
N GLN A 45 -11.40 -21.32 -23.13
CA GLN A 45 -12.17 -22.17 -24.04
C GLN A 45 -12.80 -21.25 -25.10
N GLY A 46 -12.35 -21.39 -26.34
CA GLY A 46 -13.01 -20.86 -27.50
C GLY A 46 -12.24 -19.87 -28.37
N GLN A 47 -11.04 -20.22 -28.82
CA GLN A 47 -10.53 -19.71 -30.11
C GLN A 47 -9.59 -20.76 -30.72
N ASP A 48 -9.90 -21.13 -31.97
CA ASP A 48 -9.20 -22.11 -32.78
C ASP A 48 -7.71 -21.77 -32.94
N ALA A 49 -6.88 -22.75 -32.58
CA ALA A 49 -5.46 -22.74 -32.85
C ALA A 49 -5.23 -22.97 -34.36
N THR A 50 -4.84 -21.96 -35.09
CA THR A 50 -4.25 -22.10 -36.42
C THR A 50 -2.85 -21.51 -36.43
N ASN A 51 -1.90 -22.39 -36.72
CA ASN A 51 -0.52 -22.28 -37.14
C ASN A 51 0.59 -22.20 -36.07
N PRO A 52 1.41 -23.27 -35.96
CA PRO A 52 2.67 -23.29 -35.26
C PRO A 52 3.84 -23.14 -36.23
N GLU A 53 4.09 -21.96 -36.75
CA GLU A 53 5.33 -21.66 -37.48
C GLU A 53 5.68 -20.19 -37.28
N ASP A 54 6.27 -19.87 -36.11
CA ASP A 54 7.24 -18.80 -35.98
C ASP A 54 7.85 -18.92 -34.58
N GLY A 55 9.06 -19.48 -34.56
CA GLY A 55 9.82 -19.77 -33.34
C GLY A 55 10.47 -18.51 -32.76
N GLU A 56 9.74 -17.68 -32.09
CA GLU A 56 10.27 -16.75 -31.09
C GLU A 56 9.68 -17.16 -29.74
N GLY A 57 10.56 -17.51 -28.78
CA GLY A 57 10.22 -18.02 -27.48
C GLY A 57 9.34 -17.04 -26.71
N PHE A 58 8.03 -17.23 -26.79
CA PHE A 58 7.09 -16.57 -25.90
C PHE A 58 7.31 -17.13 -24.50
N GLU A 59 7.92 -16.33 -23.61
CA GLU A 59 7.83 -16.52 -22.18
C GLU A 59 6.32 -16.57 -21.83
N PRO A 60 5.85 -17.60 -21.12
CA PRO A 60 4.42 -17.70 -20.77
C PRO A 60 4.02 -16.48 -19.95
N GLU A 61 3.16 -15.65 -20.51
CA GLU A 61 2.55 -14.53 -19.81
C GLU A 61 1.80 -15.07 -18.58
N VAL A 62 2.19 -14.63 -17.38
CA VAL A 62 1.53 -15.02 -16.14
C VAL A 62 0.10 -14.51 -16.21
N ALA A 63 -0.86 -15.40 -16.37
CA ALA A 63 -2.27 -15.06 -16.33
C ALA A 63 -2.63 -14.58 -14.92
N ILE A 64 -2.73 -13.27 -14.76
CA ILE A 64 -3.16 -12.66 -13.52
C ILE A 64 -4.69 -12.77 -13.45
N PRO A 65 -5.26 -13.43 -12.43
CA PRO A 65 -6.70 -13.56 -12.31
C PRO A 65 -7.32 -12.15 -12.26
N THR A 66 -8.14 -11.83 -13.25
CA THR A 66 -8.94 -10.62 -13.21
C THR A 66 -10.06 -10.82 -12.19
N PRO A 67 -10.30 -9.88 -11.25
CA PRO A 67 -11.44 -9.99 -10.36
C PRO A 67 -12.73 -10.17 -11.17
N THR A 68 -13.58 -11.10 -10.75
CA THR A 68 -14.90 -11.26 -11.35
C THR A 68 -15.69 -9.98 -11.15
N THR A 69 -16.32 -9.48 -12.23
CA THR A 69 -17.15 -8.29 -12.14
C THR A 69 -18.34 -8.54 -11.21
N ASP A 70 -18.58 -7.59 -10.35
CA ASP A 70 -19.76 -7.52 -9.47
C ASP A 70 -20.92 -6.75 -10.12
N GLY A 71 -20.92 -6.64 -11.44
CA GLY A 71 -21.87 -5.83 -12.21
C GLY A 71 -21.54 -4.34 -12.20
N GLY A 72 -20.32 -3.95 -11.81
CA GLY A 72 -19.86 -2.56 -11.77
C GLY A 72 -20.29 -1.79 -10.53
N LEU A 73 -20.74 -2.48 -9.49
CA LEU A 73 -21.17 -1.86 -8.23
C LEU A 73 -19.98 -1.41 -7.36
N GLU A 74 -18.92 -2.22 -7.29
CA GLU A 74 -17.73 -1.92 -6.49
C GLU A 74 -16.44 -1.83 -7.32
N HIS A 75 -16.36 -2.58 -8.43
CA HIS A 75 -15.17 -2.67 -9.28
C HIS A 75 -15.47 -2.26 -10.71
N THR A 76 -14.89 -1.19 -11.17
CA THR A 76 -15.02 -0.72 -12.56
C THR A 76 -13.82 -1.10 -13.42
N THR A 77 -12.64 -1.23 -12.83
CA THR A 77 -11.39 -1.53 -13.56
C THR A 77 -10.35 -2.15 -12.62
N ALA A 78 -9.68 -3.21 -13.07
CA ALA A 78 -8.47 -3.74 -12.44
C ALA A 78 -7.24 -3.30 -13.24
N ARG A 79 -6.20 -2.82 -12.55
CA ARG A 79 -4.92 -2.42 -13.13
C ARG A 79 -3.77 -2.93 -12.27
N PHE A 80 -2.69 -3.34 -12.93
CA PHE A 80 -1.46 -3.77 -12.28
C PHE A 80 -0.35 -2.78 -12.61
N LEU A 81 0.22 -2.18 -11.58
CA LEU A 81 1.30 -1.20 -11.69
C LEU A 81 2.26 -1.38 -10.52
N PRO A 82 3.54 -0.98 -10.66
CA PRO A 82 4.44 -0.83 -9.52
C PRO A 82 3.83 0.03 -8.41
N ALA A 83 4.17 -0.25 -7.15
CA ALA A 83 3.64 0.51 -6.02
C ALA A 83 3.97 2.01 -6.13
N SER A 84 5.18 2.36 -6.56
CA SER A 84 5.60 3.73 -6.83
C SER A 84 4.75 4.44 -7.89
N ALA A 85 4.29 3.71 -8.92
CA ALA A 85 3.42 4.27 -9.92
C ALA A 85 2.03 4.65 -9.39
N TRP A 86 1.47 3.81 -8.52
CA TRP A 86 0.23 4.13 -7.82
C TRP A 86 0.37 5.37 -6.94
N LEU A 87 1.46 5.47 -6.19
CA LEU A 87 1.76 6.62 -5.33
C LEU A 87 1.89 7.91 -6.15
N ARG A 88 2.58 7.86 -7.29
CA ARG A 88 2.70 8.99 -8.21
C ARG A 88 1.34 9.42 -8.75
N LEU A 89 0.50 8.47 -9.22
CA LEU A 89 -0.85 8.79 -9.69
C LEU A 89 -1.71 9.47 -8.61
N ALA A 90 -1.54 9.07 -7.36
CA ALA A 90 -2.23 9.70 -6.23
C ALA A 90 -1.70 11.12 -5.96
N GLN A 91 -0.38 11.35 -6.05
CA GLN A 91 0.22 12.68 -5.89
C GLN A 91 -0.19 13.62 -7.02
N GLU A 92 -0.29 13.12 -8.26
CA GLU A 92 -0.80 13.85 -9.42
C GLU A 92 -2.32 14.11 -9.35
N GLY A 93 -3.01 13.56 -8.34
CA GLY A 93 -4.46 13.71 -8.17
C GLY A 93 -5.30 12.89 -9.15
N ARG A 94 -4.71 11.97 -9.90
CA ARG A 94 -5.39 11.12 -10.90
C ARG A 94 -6.19 9.98 -10.27
N ILE A 95 -5.81 9.58 -9.05
CA ILE A 95 -6.53 8.61 -8.23
C ILE A 95 -6.62 9.12 -6.80
N ILE A 96 -7.49 8.51 -6.01
CA ILE A 96 -7.61 8.75 -4.57
C ILE A 96 -7.11 7.51 -3.84
N LEU A 97 -6.08 7.68 -3.00
CA LEU A 97 -5.65 6.70 -2.03
C LEU A 97 -5.88 7.25 -0.63
N PHE A 98 -6.58 6.50 0.21
CA PHE A 98 -6.71 6.86 1.61
C PHE A 98 -5.38 6.67 2.35
N PRO A 99 -5.15 7.35 3.48
CA PRO A 99 -3.90 7.29 4.22
C PRO A 99 -3.38 5.87 4.49
N PRO A 100 -4.19 4.87 4.89
CA PRO A 100 -3.72 3.50 5.05
C PRO A 100 -3.18 2.88 3.76
N GLN A 101 -3.90 3.04 2.66
CA GLN A 101 -3.50 2.50 1.35
C GLN A 101 -2.22 3.16 0.84
N PHE A 102 -2.15 4.50 0.94
CA PHE A 102 -0.95 5.24 0.54
C PHE A 102 0.26 4.82 1.36
N PHE A 103 0.10 4.73 2.69
CA PHE A 103 1.18 4.33 3.59
C PHE A 103 1.71 2.92 3.29
N LEU A 104 0.82 1.94 3.10
CA LEU A 104 1.23 0.56 2.80
C LEU A 104 1.90 0.44 1.44
N LEU A 105 1.40 1.13 0.42
CA LEU A 105 2.06 1.19 -0.90
C LEU A 105 3.42 1.88 -0.80
N HIS A 106 3.55 2.93 0.02
CA HIS A 106 4.83 3.57 0.29
C HIS A 106 5.83 2.58 0.88
N GLN A 107 5.45 1.84 1.93
CA GLN A 107 6.31 0.82 2.53
C GLN A 107 6.67 -0.29 1.52
N ALA A 108 5.70 -0.78 0.75
CA ALA A 108 5.95 -1.79 -0.28
C ALA A 108 6.93 -1.30 -1.36
N ALA A 109 6.78 -0.05 -1.81
CA ALA A 109 7.64 0.54 -2.83
C ALA A 109 9.13 0.60 -2.41
N GLN A 110 9.41 0.81 -1.11
CA GLN A 110 10.79 0.82 -0.59
C GLN A 110 11.51 -0.52 -0.81
N HIS A 111 10.78 -1.61 -0.90
CA HIS A 111 11.32 -2.96 -1.00
C HIS A 111 11.16 -3.59 -2.39
N LEU A 112 10.09 -3.23 -3.11
CA LEU A 112 9.74 -3.82 -4.39
C LEU A 112 10.20 -3.01 -5.59
N ASP A 113 10.25 -1.68 -5.46
CA ASP A 113 10.59 -0.78 -6.55
C ASP A 113 12.02 -0.25 -6.40
N ASN A 114 12.67 0.09 -7.52
CA ASN A 114 13.98 0.74 -7.49
C ASN A 114 13.78 2.24 -7.34
N LEU A 115 13.60 2.70 -6.11
CA LEU A 115 13.46 4.11 -5.83
C LEU A 115 14.82 4.79 -5.72
N SER A 116 15.01 5.91 -6.42
CA SER A 116 16.19 6.76 -6.27
C SER A 116 16.20 7.51 -4.93
N SER A 117 15.03 7.67 -4.34
CA SER A 117 14.82 8.28 -3.03
C SER A 117 13.49 7.76 -2.46
N PRO A 118 13.32 7.68 -1.13
CA PRO A 118 12.09 7.19 -0.49
C PRO A 118 10.81 7.88 -0.95
N THR A 119 10.89 9.13 -1.40
CA THR A 119 9.75 9.94 -1.85
C THR A 119 9.75 10.20 -3.36
N ALA A 120 10.80 9.78 -4.08
CA ALA A 120 10.88 9.94 -5.53
C ALA A 120 10.23 8.76 -6.25
N TYR A 121 8.93 8.81 -6.41
CA TYR A 121 8.18 7.82 -7.18
C TYR A 121 8.41 8.05 -8.68
N GLY A 122 9.53 7.50 -9.17
CA GLY A 122 10.05 7.75 -10.50
C GLY A 122 9.19 7.25 -11.66
N SER A 123 9.73 7.40 -12.87
CA SER A 123 9.14 6.88 -14.09
C SER A 123 9.03 5.35 -14.03
N ILE A 124 7.94 4.82 -14.57
CA ILE A 124 7.79 3.36 -14.74
C ILE A 124 8.74 2.95 -15.85
N THR A 125 9.86 2.34 -15.51
CA THR A 125 10.65 1.58 -16.47
C THR A 125 10.03 0.19 -16.55
N ARG A 126 9.72 -0.25 -17.77
CA ARG A 126 9.30 -1.64 -18.05
C ARG A 126 10.54 -2.52 -18.22
N ASP A 127 11.52 -2.33 -17.35
CA ASP A 127 12.70 -3.15 -17.39
C ASP A 127 12.33 -4.57 -16.96
N HIS A 128 12.75 -5.52 -17.73
CA HIS A 128 12.62 -6.93 -17.36
C HIS A 128 13.46 -7.16 -16.10
N VAL A 129 12.77 -7.44 -15.00
CA VAL A 129 13.42 -7.75 -13.72
C VAL A 129 13.66 -9.27 -13.66
N PRO A 130 14.89 -9.75 -13.53
CA PRO A 130 15.17 -11.17 -13.41
C PRO A 130 14.40 -11.80 -12.25
N ARG A 131 13.98 -13.06 -12.42
CA ARG A 131 13.21 -13.79 -11.41
C ARG A 131 13.87 -13.81 -10.03
N GLU A 132 15.18 -14.01 -10.01
CA GLU A 132 15.98 -14.03 -8.78
C GLU A 132 15.90 -12.70 -8.04
N GLU A 133 15.95 -11.58 -8.77
CA GLU A 133 15.79 -10.25 -8.16
C GLU A 133 14.36 -10.04 -7.66
N LEU A 134 13.33 -10.54 -8.36
CA LEU A 134 11.95 -10.48 -7.86
C LEU A 134 11.78 -11.25 -6.55
N GLU A 135 12.34 -12.45 -6.47
CA GLU A 135 12.31 -13.25 -5.24
C GLU A 135 13.11 -12.57 -4.10
N ALA A 136 14.25 -11.97 -4.42
CA ALA A 136 15.02 -11.19 -3.45
C ALA A 136 14.23 -10.00 -2.91
N ARG A 137 13.51 -9.27 -3.78
CA ARG A 137 12.63 -8.16 -3.39
C ARG A 137 11.47 -8.62 -2.51
N ARG A 138 10.81 -9.72 -2.89
CA ARG A 138 9.75 -10.34 -2.08
C ARG A 138 10.26 -10.72 -0.70
N LYS A 139 11.42 -11.37 -0.65
CA LYS A 139 12.05 -11.75 0.61
C LYS A 139 12.32 -10.52 1.48
N ARG A 140 12.91 -9.44 0.93
CA ARG A 140 13.16 -8.19 1.66
C ARG A 140 11.88 -7.62 2.26
N LEU A 141 10.77 -7.60 1.50
CA LEU A 141 9.48 -7.11 2.00
C LEU A 141 8.93 -8.00 3.11
N VAL A 142 9.03 -9.32 2.98
CA VAL A 142 8.57 -10.25 4.02
C VAL A 142 9.40 -10.12 5.29
N ASP A 143 10.72 -10.01 5.16
CA ASP A 143 11.64 -9.81 6.29
C ASP A 143 11.32 -8.48 7.01
N PHE A 144 11.06 -7.42 6.24
CA PHE A 144 10.61 -6.13 6.78
C PHE A 144 9.28 -6.26 7.55
N ILE A 145 8.28 -6.93 7.00
CA ILE A 145 6.97 -7.12 7.65
C ILE A 145 7.10 -7.85 8.99
N LYS A 146 8.06 -8.76 9.10
CA LYS A 146 8.34 -9.52 10.32
C LYS A 146 9.27 -8.79 11.29
N SER A 147 9.82 -7.66 10.89
CA SER A 147 10.76 -6.87 11.69
C SER A 147 10.09 -5.81 12.54
N GLY A 148 10.88 -5.23 13.47
CA GLY A 148 10.45 -4.17 14.37
C GLY A 148 9.95 -4.67 15.72
N ASP A 149 9.68 -3.74 16.63
CA ASP A 149 9.11 -4.00 17.95
C ASP A 149 7.90 -3.07 18.20
N PRO A 150 6.68 -3.58 18.13
CA PRO A 150 6.27 -4.90 17.61
C PRO A 150 6.51 -5.04 16.11
N PRO A 151 6.55 -6.28 15.59
CA PRO A 151 6.63 -6.49 14.14
C PRO A 151 5.40 -5.91 13.41
N TRP A 152 5.57 -5.62 12.11
CA TRP A 152 4.49 -5.00 11.33
C TRP A 152 3.21 -5.82 11.32
N THR A 153 3.31 -7.15 11.38
CA THR A 153 2.18 -8.08 11.49
C THR A 153 1.30 -7.84 12.72
N GLU A 154 1.87 -7.24 13.77
CA GLU A 154 1.22 -6.99 15.04
C GLU A 154 0.87 -5.51 15.27
N LYS A 155 1.42 -4.61 14.45
CA LYS A 155 1.10 -3.19 14.57
C LYS A 155 -0.40 -2.93 14.34
N CYS A 156 -0.96 -2.13 15.21
CA CYS A 156 -2.32 -1.62 15.10
C CYS A 156 -2.26 -0.10 15.05
N ILE A 157 -2.81 0.50 14.01
CA ILE A 157 -2.66 1.93 13.73
C ILE A 157 -4.03 2.59 13.69
N SER A 158 -4.26 3.54 14.59
CA SER A 158 -5.38 4.46 14.54
C SER A 158 -4.81 5.86 14.31
N PRO A 159 -4.92 6.43 13.09
CA PRO A 159 -4.33 7.73 12.79
C PRO A 159 -4.91 8.83 13.67
N VAL A 160 -4.05 9.61 14.31
CA VAL A 160 -4.46 10.70 15.19
C VAL A 160 -3.92 12.02 14.66
N PRO A 161 -4.79 13.06 14.49
CA PRO A 161 -4.31 14.38 14.12
C PRO A 161 -3.24 14.89 15.11
N GLN A 162 -2.11 15.30 14.56
CA GLN A 162 -1.01 15.94 15.29
C GLN A 162 -1.01 17.43 14.97
N ALA A 163 -0.63 18.23 15.95
CA ALA A 163 -0.53 19.67 15.77
C ALA A 163 0.94 20.08 15.81
N PRO A 164 1.56 20.50 14.68
CA PRO A 164 2.87 21.08 14.69
C PRO A 164 2.84 22.39 15.49
N GLY A 165 3.40 22.39 16.69
CA GLY A 165 3.32 23.52 17.62
C GLY A 165 1.88 23.83 18.04
N LYS A 166 1.46 25.11 17.90
CA LYS A 166 0.09 25.57 18.22
C LYS A 166 -0.88 25.54 17.03
N ARG A 167 -0.43 25.10 15.86
CA ARG A 167 -1.23 25.10 14.63
C ARG A 167 -1.85 23.73 14.38
N ARG A 168 -3.07 23.69 13.85
CA ARG A 168 -3.74 22.42 13.48
C ARG A 168 -3.27 21.82 12.17
N ALA A 169 -2.60 22.60 11.34
CA ALA A 169 -2.06 22.18 10.05
C ALA A 169 -0.71 22.83 9.80
N ARG A 170 0.07 22.27 8.90
CA ARG A 170 1.32 22.84 8.40
C ARG A 170 1.04 24.11 7.59
N GLU A 171 2.10 24.89 7.27
CA GLU A 171 1.96 26.10 6.44
C GLU A 171 1.46 25.80 5.02
N ASP A 172 1.76 24.60 4.50
CA ASP A 172 1.26 24.12 3.22
C ASP A 172 -0.23 23.69 3.26
N GLY A 173 -0.91 23.85 4.39
CA GLY A 173 -2.32 23.55 4.61
C GLY A 173 -2.64 22.09 4.87
N ARG A 174 -1.65 21.18 4.82
CA ARG A 174 -1.88 19.76 5.09
C ARG A 174 -1.97 19.50 6.60
N GLY A 175 -2.90 18.62 6.97
CA GLY A 175 -2.94 18.02 8.30
C GLY A 175 -1.85 16.97 8.46
N VAL A 176 -1.42 16.75 9.70
CA VAL A 176 -0.47 15.72 10.09
C VAL A 176 -1.22 14.62 10.82
N LEU A 177 -1.08 13.38 10.38
CA LEU A 177 -1.61 12.21 11.06
C LEU A 177 -0.46 11.41 11.67
N GLY A 178 -0.41 11.33 13.00
CA GLY A 178 0.46 10.41 13.72
C GLY A 178 -0.09 8.99 13.65
N LEU A 179 0.81 8.01 13.59
CA LEU A 179 0.49 6.61 13.39
C LEU A 179 0.80 5.74 14.61
N ASP A 180 1.18 6.35 15.72
CA ASP A 180 1.69 5.69 16.94
C ASP A 180 0.61 5.08 17.83
N ARG A 181 -0.66 5.47 17.67
CA ARG A 181 -1.75 5.01 18.52
C ARG A 181 -2.42 3.76 17.97
N PRO A 182 -2.74 2.76 18.82
CA PRO A 182 -3.43 1.54 18.40
C PRO A 182 -4.96 1.69 18.31
N GLY A 183 -5.48 2.80 18.82
CA GLY A 183 -6.91 3.08 18.94
C GLY A 183 -7.42 2.99 20.37
N PRO A 184 -8.48 3.75 20.70
CA PRO A 184 -8.91 3.97 22.07
C PRO A 184 -9.40 2.69 22.78
N GLU A 185 -9.99 1.76 22.05
CA GLU A 185 -10.44 0.49 22.63
C GLU A 185 -9.26 -0.38 23.07
N LEU A 186 -8.19 -0.44 22.29
CA LEU A 186 -6.98 -1.19 22.62
C LEU A 186 -6.15 -0.48 23.70
N GLU A 187 -6.15 0.84 23.72
CA GLU A 187 -5.55 1.64 24.77
C GLU A 187 -6.27 1.42 26.10
N ALA A 188 -7.59 1.52 26.12
CA ALA A 188 -8.41 1.30 27.32
C ALA A 188 -8.30 -0.12 27.86
N ALA A 189 -8.16 -1.11 26.98
CA ALA A 189 -7.94 -2.50 27.35
C ALA A 189 -6.50 -2.80 27.80
N ASN A 190 -5.58 -1.83 27.74
CA ASN A 190 -4.15 -2.02 27.99
C ASN A 190 -3.57 -3.21 27.22
N ALA A 191 -3.96 -3.36 25.98
CA ALA A 191 -3.70 -4.55 25.15
C ALA A 191 -2.22 -4.71 24.73
N GLY A 192 -1.33 -3.78 25.12
CA GLY A 192 0.09 -3.77 24.73
C GLY A 192 0.34 -3.53 23.23
N ARG A 193 -0.71 -3.34 22.45
CA ARG A 193 -0.59 -3.04 21.01
C ARG A 193 -0.05 -1.63 20.79
N ARG A 194 0.80 -1.50 19.79
CA ARG A 194 1.39 -0.20 19.38
C ARG A 194 1.19 0.03 17.90
N GLY A 195 1.18 1.30 17.51
CA GLY A 195 1.23 1.72 16.13
C GLY A 195 2.67 1.85 15.62
N HIS A 196 2.88 2.87 14.79
CA HIS A 196 4.17 3.19 14.17
C HIS A 196 4.52 4.64 14.51
N TYR A 197 5.63 4.84 15.22
CA TYR A 197 6.01 6.15 15.75
C TYR A 197 6.81 6.99 14.75
N GLU A 198 7.67 6.37 13.96
CA GLU A 198 8.74 7.03 13.21
C GLU A 198 8.21 7.94 12.10
N ASP A 199 7.09 7.53 11.48
CA ASP A 199 6.52 8.27 10.36
C ASP A 199 5.17 8.90 10.70
N CYS A 200 4.83 9.92 9.90
CA CYS A 200 3.51 10.55 9.86
C CYS A 200 2.99 10.57 8.43
N VAL A 201 1.68 10.67 8.30
CA VAL A 201 1.04 10.91 7.01
C VAL A 201 0.58 12.37 6.95
N LEU A 202 1.06 13.08 5.94
CA LEU A 202 0.55 14.40 5.58
C LEU A 202 -0.64 14.23 4.64
N VAL A 203 -1.70 14.99 4.84
CA VAL A 203 -2.91 14.87 4.04
C VAL A 203 -3.72 16.17 4.01
N ASP A 204 -4.30 16.47 2.86
CA ASP A 204 -5.30 17.51 2.66
C ASP A 204 -6.66 16.81 2.48
N PHE A 205 -7.50 16.83 3.50
CA PHE A 205 -8.85 16.24 3.42
C PHE A 205 -9.81 17.21 2.75
N ARG A 206 -10.29 16.81 1.58
CA ARG A 206 -11.31 17.53 0.82
C ARG A 206 -12.62 16.76 0.78
N LYS A 207 -13.67 17.40 0.26
CA LYS A 207 -15.00 16.79 0.13
C LYS A 207 -14.95 15.51 -0.72
N GLU A 208 -14.13 15.50 -1.76
CA GLU A 208 -13.97 14.38 -2.69
C GLU A 208 -13.06 13.27 -2.16
N GLY A 209 -12.41 13.48 -1.01
CA GLY A 209 -11.48 12.54 -0.39
C GLY A 209 -10.09 13.15 -0.14
N PRO A 210 -9.16 12.34 0.38
CA PRO A 210 -7.80 12.77 0.68
C PRO A 210 -7.03 13.17 -0.59
N ARG A 211 -6.26 14.25 -0.47
CA ARG A 211 -5.38 14.77 -1.53
C ARG A 211 -4.00 15.06 -0.95
N ARG A 212 -3.01 15.20 -1.85
CA ARG A 212 -1.65 15.56 -1.50
C ARG A 212 -1.06 14.70 -0.37
N VAL A 213 -1.44 13.42 -0.36
CA VAL A 213 -0.98 12.47 0.66
C VAL A 213 0.52 12.25 0.50
N ALA A 214 1.25 12.27 1.61
CA ALA A 214 2.67 11.94 1.64
C ALA A 214 3.03 11.28 2.97
N VAL A 215 4.01 10.40 2.94
CA VAL A 215 4.65 9.84 4.14
C VAL A 215 5.94 10.61 4.37
N VAL A 216 6.14 11.07 5.57
CA VAL A 216 7.36 11.79 5.99
C VAL A 216 7.76 11.32 7.38
N SER A 217 9.03 11.51 7.75
CA SER A 217 9.44 11.24 9.12
C SER A 217 8.68 12.13 10.10
N ARG A 218 8.50 11.66 11.32
CA ARG A 218 7.86 12.45 12.38
C ARG A 218 8.61 13.76 12.63
N GLU A 219 9.94 13.72 12.57
CA GLU A 219 10.76 14.91 12.72
C GLU A 219 10.42 15.97 11.66
N GLU A 220 10.34 15.57 10.39
CA GLU A 220 9.97 16.45 9.29
C GLU A 220 8.53 16.96 9.41
N ALA A 221 7.60 16.06 9.77
CA ALA A 221 6.19 16.41 9.95
C ALA A 221 5.99 17.52 11.00
N MET A 222 6.82 17.50 12.05
CA MET A 222 6.71 18.40 13.21
C MET A 222 7.62 19.62 13.10
N LYS A 223 8.47 19.73 12.07
CA LYS A 223 9.26 20.95 11.84
C LYS A 223 8.34 22.14 11.63
N LEU A 224 8.55 23.15 12.47
CA LEU A 224 8.01 24.48 12.23
C LEU A 224 8.91 25.11 11.17
N GLU A 225 8.36 25.45 10.02
CA GLU A 225 9.11 26.22 9.04
C GLU A 225 9.49 27.57 9.67
N PRO A 226 10.76 28.03 9.53
CA PRO A 226 11.14 29.32 10.06
C PRO A 226 10.29 30.41 9.41
N LYS A 227 9.71 31.29 10.20
CA LYS A 227 9.07 32.49 9.67
C LYS A 227 10.14 33.30 8.94
N ILE A 228 10.00 33.43 7.63
CA ILE A 228 10.74 34.42 6.84
C ILE A 228 10.21 35.81 7.18
#